data_bba1d744ffbd074d1f34633ee2102cc3
#
_entry.id   bba1d744ffbd074d1f34633ee2102cc3
#
_cell.length_a   1.000
_cell.length_b   1.000
_cell.length_c   1.000
_cell.angle_alpha   90.00
_cell.angle_beta   90.00
_cell.angle_gamma   90.00
#
_symmetry.space_group_name_H-M   'P 1'
#
loop_
_entity.id
_entity.type
_entity.pdbx_description
1 polymer ?
#
loop_
_entity_poly.entity_id
_entity_poly.type
_entity_poly.pdbx_seq_one_letter_code
_entity_poly.pdbx_strand_id
1 'polypeptide(L)'
;MAAAETHRGPDDAGLFQDARAVLGHRRLSIIDLSPTGHQPMCNEDGAVWVTYNGEIYNYAELAAALPGHRFVSRCDTEVLLHGYEEWGIEGLLRRLRGMFAFALYDNRGAQPLCLLARDRLGIKPLYYIAQPDSIAFASEVKALVASGLVPNRKNPTAMAGLLLFGSVPAPSTGIQGVNCLLPGHYLVSSVACVATRKYWEPGADTEPRANNTEPRANNTEPRANNTEPRANNTEPRANNTEPRPSGSGFRATLADAVNRHLVSDVPLGVFLSGGVDSAALVALASRAQPALTTLTVVFDEREFSEGAEARRIAQEFRTDHREVRVTSQDFMRELPNVLRVMDQPTNDGVNTYFVSRAARQAGLTVVLSGLGGDEVFGGYKHYRWLARHGNSIRRFSALPGFLRRAVLSTAVGYGRARGRENWMRLASLAEGVNDAGLYLALRGFFAPEQVRALLDVHSSEVRQAAGEYLDALRPRSAPGSSEAFRRLEMRRYLHDQLLRDTDVFSMAHSIEVRVPYLDHILVGQAAAQASTSDSRSTRTAGNKPMLTEAAAEPAIFEAARRSKRGFSFPFGKWMRSNSGELREMALAGGCLNRRTIGKLWNEFDRGRLHWSRAWMLAVIGAGK
;
A
#
# COMPACT_ATOMS: atom_id res chain seq x y z
N MET A 1 3.26 -18.17 16.57
CA MET A 1 2.83 -17.05 15.71
C MET A 1 2.73 -15.76 16.50
N ALA A 2 1.78 -15.57 17.43
CA ALA A 2 1.61 -14.32 18.18
C ALA A 2 2.88 -13.79 18.88
N ALA A 3 3.72 -14.67 19.45
CA ALA A 3 5.00 -14.27 20.04
C ALA A 3 5.98 -13.63 19.04
N ALA A 4 5.94 -14.03 17.76
CA ALA A 4 6.77 -13.43 16.71
C ALA A 4 6.33 -12.00 16.34
N GLU A 5 5.12 -11.60 16.69
CA GLU A 5 4.51 -10.30 16.39
C GLU A 5 4.41 -9.38 17.63
N THR A 6 5.09 -9.70 18.75
CA THR A 6 5.04 -8.90 20.00
C THR A 6 5.41 -7.42 19.77
N HIS A 7 6.35 -7.15 18.85
CA HIS A 7 6.76 -5.78 18.51
C HIS A 7 5.64 -4.94 17.89
N ARG A 8 4.64 -5.57 17.26
CA ARG A 8 3.48 -4.88 16.66
C ARG A 8 2.48 -4.44 17.72
N GLY A 9 2.27 -5.25 18.76
CA GLY A 9 1.31 -5.00 19.83
C GLY A 9 1.87 -5.39 21.19
N PRO A 10 2.59 -4.47 21.84
CA PRO A 10 3.24 -4.74 23.15
C PRO A 10 2.28 -4.64 24.33
N ASP A 11 1.10 -4.01 24.18
CA ASP A 11 0.28 -3.55 25.31
C ASP A 11 -0.59 -4.67 25.90
N ASP A 12 -1.08 -5.59 25.02
CA ASP A 12 -1.94 -6.70 25.46
C ASP A 12 -1.75 -7.94 24.55
N ALA A 13 -2.14 -9.11 25.04
CA ALA A 13 -2.07 -10.37 24.30
C ALA A 13 -3.25 -11.26 24.65
N GLY A 14 -3.97 -11.74 23.64
CA GLY A 14 -5.07 -12.66 23.81
C GLY A 14 -4.99 -13.91 22.96
N LEU A 15 -5.68 -14.95 23.42
CA LEU A 15 -5.80 -16.22 22.73
C LEU A 15 -7.22 -16.77 22.95
N PHE A 16 -7.87 -17.09 21.85
CA PHE A 16 -9.06 -17.93 21.83
C PHE A 16 -8.72 -19.29 21.25
N GLN A 17 -9.26 -20.34 21.80
CA GLN A 17 -9.09 -21.72 21.29
C GLN A 17 -10.34 -22.53 21.54
N ASP A 18 -10.78 -23.22 20.49
CA ASP A 18 -11.78 -24.30 20.60
C ASP A 18 -11.26 -25.59 19.92
N ALA A 19 -12.13 -26.55 19.63
CA ALA A 19 -11.76 -27.81 19.00
C ALA A 19 -11.36 -27.65 17.50
N ARG A 20 -11.65 -26.50 16.88
CA ARG A 20 -11.54 -26.29 15.41
C ARG A 20 -10.73 -25.06 15.02
N ALA A 21 -10.58 -24.09 15.91
CA ALA A 21 -9.91 -22.83 15.65
C ALA A 21 -9.03 -22.36 16.79
N VAL A 22 -7.94 -21.67 16.44
CA VAL A 22 -7.11 -20.92 17.37
C VAL A 22 -6.93 -19.53 16.80
N LEU A 23 -7.36 -18.50 17.52
CA LEU A 23 -7.15 -17.10 17.19
C LEU A 23 -6.20 -16.47 18.21
N GLY A 24 -5.16 -15.82 17.76
CA GLY A 24 -4.22 -15.09 18.61
C GLY A 24 -4.16 -13.62 18.22
N HIS A 25 -3.96 -12.74 19.22
CA HIS A 25 -3.82 -11.32 19.02
C HIS A 25 -2.69 -10.71 19.84
N ARG A 26 -2.05 -9.67 19.26
CA ARG A 26 -1.12 -8.76 19.94
C ARG A 26 -1.61 -7.35 19.75
N ARG A 27 -1.99 -6.65 20.85
CA ARG A 27 -2.65 -5.37 20.82
C ARG A 27 -1.67 -4.21 20.99
N LEU A 28 -1.77 -3.23 20.09
CA LEU A 28 -1.34 -1.85 20.30
C LEU A 28 -2.60 -1.05 20.60
N SER A 29 -2.76 -0.59 21.84
CA SER A 29 -3.96 0.10 22.29
C SER A 29 -3.97 1.55 21.81
N ILE A 30 -4.91 1.90 20.92
CA ILE A 30 -5.03 3.24 20.32
C ILE A 30 -6.40 3.84 20.60
N ILE A 31 -7.48 3.10 20.37
CA ILE A 31 -8.84 3.47 20.72
C ILE A 31 -9.31 2.54 21.83
N ASP A 32 -9.94 3.11 22.88
CA ASP A 32 -10.35 2.42 24.09
C ASP A 32 -9.20 1.69 24.80
N LEU A 33 -8.46 2.41 25.63
CA LEU A 33 -7.30 1.87 26.37
C LEU A 33 -7.70 0.90 27.50
N SER A 34 -8.99 0.67 27.71
CA SER A 34 -9.51 -0.21 28.74
C SER A 34 -9.41 -1.70 28.34
N PRO A 35 -9.57 -2.62 29.30
CA PRO A 35 -9.62 -4.06 29.02
C PRO A 35 -10.76 -4.49 28.10
N THR A 36 -11.82 -3.68 27.92
CA THR A 36 -12.94 -4.02 27.03
C THR A 36 -12.56 -4.10 25.56
N GLY A 37 -11.45 -3.47 25.16
CA GLY A 37 -10.87 -3.60 23.82
C GLY A 37 -9.95 -4.83 23.63
N HIS A 38 -9.96 -5.79 24.57
CA HIS A 38 -9.19 -7.04 24.44
C HIS A 38 -9.59 -7.84 23.21
N GLN A 39 -8.60 -8.49 22.57
CA GLN A 39 -8.81 -9.34 21.40
C GLN A 39 -8.05 -10.68 21.55
N PRO A 40 -8.55 -11.79 20.96
CA PRO A 40 -9.76 -11.91 20.13
C PRO A 40 -11.04 -11.52 20.88
N MET A 41 -11.95 -10.80 20.21
CA MET A 41 -13.21 -10.34 20.75
C MET A 41 -14.35 -11.20 20.22
N CYS A 42 -15.39 -11.44 21.04
CA CYS A 42 -16.56 -12.21 20.62
C CYS A 42 -17.85 -11.39 20.77
N ASN A 43 -18.90 -11.87 20.09
CA ASN A 43 -20.26 -11.42 20.29
C ASN A 43 -20.84 -11.94 21.63
N GLU A 44 -22.08 -11.60 21.97
CA GLU A 44 -22.71 -11.83 23.28
C GLU A 44 -22.82 -13.32 23.64
N ASP A 45 -23.03 -14.20 22.65
CA ASP A 45 -23.17 -15.65 22.85
C ASP A 45 -21.86 -16.43 22.68
N GLY A 46 -20.77 -15.74 22.29
CA GLY A 46 -19.48 -16.35 22.08
C GLY A 46 -19.38 -17.24 20.83
N ALA A 47 -20.32 -17.11 19.90
CA ALA A 47 -20.36 -17.93 18.68
C ALA A 47 -19.62 -17.29 17.49
N VAL A 48 -19.42 -15.96 17.51
CA VAL A 48 -18.66 -15.23 16.50
C VAL A 48 -17.46 -14.55 17.16
N TRP A 49 -16.27 -14.79 16.61
CA TRP A 49 -15.00 -14.25 17.11
C TRP A 49 -14.28 -13.44 16.05
N VAL A 50 -13.65 -12.34 16.45
CA VAL A 50 -12.81 -11.50 15.57
C VAL A 50 -11.42 -11.28 16.16
N THR A 51 -10.40 -11.31 15.30
CA THR A 51 -9.09 -10.72 15.56
C THR A 51 -8.78 -9.74 14.44
N TYR A 52 -8.33 -8.53 14.79
CA TYR A 52 -8.32 -7.38 13.92
C TYR A 52 -7.06 -6.53 14.09
N ASN A 53 -6.45 -6.13 12.99
CA ASN A 53 -5.35 -5.19 12.91
C ASN A 53 -5.77 -4.03 12.01
N GLY A 54 -5.94 -2.84 12.58
CA GLY A 54 -6.33 -1.67 11.79
C GLY A 54 -6.97 -0.55 12.58
N GLU A 55 -7.69 0.32 11.85
CA GLU A 55 -8.51 1.41 12.38
C GLU A 55 -9.72 1.62 11.46
N ILE A 56 -10.93 1.53 12.01
CA ILE A 56 -12.19 1.81 11.32
C ILE A 56 -12.62 3.24 11.62
N TYR A 57 -12.30 4.16 10.74
CA TYR A 57 -12.49 5.59 10.95
C TYR A 57 -13.96 6.05 11.08
N ASN A 58 -14.91 5.25 10.61
CA ASN A 58 -16.34 5.52 10.73
C ASN A 58 -17.05 4.62 11.75
N TYR A 59 -16.33 4.06 12.73
CA TYR A 59 -16.90 3.11 13.70
C TYR A 59 -18.07 3.69 14.50
N ALA A 60 -18.01 4.96 14.90
CA ALA A 60 -19.09 5.61 15.63
C ALA A 60 -20.39 5.71 14.80
N GLU A 61 -20.28 6.00 13.50
CA GLU A 61 -21.41 6.03 12.57
C GLU A 61 -22.00 4.63 12.37
N LEU A 62 -21.14 3.61 12.27
CA LEU A 62 -21.57 2.22 12.14
C LEU A 62 -22.25 1.73 13.42
N ALA A 63 -21.73 2.05 14.60
CA ALA A 63 -22.36 1.73 15.88
C ALA A 63 -23.74 2.38 15.99
N ALA A 64 -23.90 3.64 15.59
CA ALA A 64 -25.19 4.31 15.54
C ALA A 64 -26.19 3.68 14.55
N ALA A 65 -25.70 3.01 13.51
CA ALA A 65 -26.54 2.27 12.55
C ALA A 65 -26.91 0.84 12.99
N LEU A 66 -26.48 0.43 14.20
CA LEU A 66 -26.70 -0.89 14.81
C LEU A 66 -27.48 -0.80 16.15
N PRO A 67 -28.65 -0.13 16.21
CA PRO A 67 -29.34 0.13 17.47
C PRO A 67 -29.88 -1.13 18.17
N GLY A 68 -29.94 -2.26 17.46
CA GLY A 68 -30.36 -3.57 18.00
C GLY A 68 -29.25 -4.30 18.77
N HIS A 69 -28.01 -3.85 18.69
CA HIS A 69 -26.86 -4.49 19.32
C HIS A 69 -26.39 -3.72 20.56
N ARG A 70 -25.88 -4.45 21.54
CA ARG A 70 -25.35 -3.87 22.78
C ARG A 70 -23.84 -3.79 22.71
N PHE A 71 -23.30 -2.60 22.55
CA PHE A 71 -21.86 -2.35 22.62
C PHE A 71 -21.37 -2.33 24.07
N VAL A 72 -20.30 -3.04 24.36
CA VAL A 72 -19.66 -3.13 25.69
C VAL A 72 -18.32 -2.38 25.74
N SER A 73 -17.73 -2.11 24.59
CA SER A 73 -16.50 -1.34 24.43
C SER A 73 -16.74 -0.02 23.68
N ARG A 74 -15.71 0.82 23.64
CA ARG A 74 -15.67 2.00 22.77
C ARG A 74 -14.72 1.82 21.58
N CYS A 75 -14.16 0.61 21.44
CA CYS A 75 -13.20 0.34 20.37
C CYS A 75 -13.91 0.11 19.03
N ASP A 76 -13.20 0.36 17.98
CA ASP A 76 -13.64 0.16 16.61
C ASP A 76 -13.75 -1.32 16.21
N THR A 77 -13.17 -2.24 16.99
CA THR A 77 -13.22 -3.70 16.75
C THR A 77 -14.65 -4.25 16.85
N GLU A 78 -15.44 -3.77 17.82
CA GLU A 78 -16.76 -4.33 18.13
C GLU A 78 -17.77 -4.13 16.99
N VAL A 79 -17.63 -3.05 16.20
CA VAL A 79 -18.49 -2.83 15.03
C VAL A 79 -18.29 -3.88 13.93
N LEU A 80 -17.16 -4.60 13.92
CA LEU A 80 -16.94 -5.70 12.98
C LEU A 80 -17.82 -6.91 13.32
N LEU A 81 -17.99 -7.22 14.61
CA LEU A 81 -18.84 -8.30 15.08
C LEU A 81 -20.30 -8.02 14.75
N HIS A 82 -20.84 -6.96 15.31
CA HIS A 82 -22.25 -6.61 15.16
C HIS A 82 -22.63 -6.26 13.73
N GLY A 83 -21.73 -5.59 12.99
CA GLY A 83 -21.93 -5.32 11.58
C GLY A 83 -21.89 -6.58 10.70
N TYR A 84 -21.11 -7.59 11.07
CA TYR A 84 -21.15 -8.89 10.38
C TYR A 84 -22.47 -9.63 10.66
N GLU A 85 -22.95 -9.61 11.88
CA GLU A 85 -24.21 -10.23 12.27
C GLU A 85 -25.41 -9.63 11.54
N GLU A 86 -25.45 -8.29 11.43
CA GLU A 86 -26.56 -7.56 10.84
C GLU A 86 -26.52 -7.57 9.29
N TRP A 87 -25.34 -7.36 8.69
CA TRP A 87 -25.23 -7.11 7.25
C TRP A 87 -24.51 -8.21 6.47
N GLY A 88 -24.01 -9.23 7.15
CA GLY A 88 -23.12 -10.22 6.55
C GLY A 88 -21.78 -9.62 6.09
N ILE A 89 -20.85 -10.46 5.60
CA ILE A 89 -19.48 -10.00 5.26
C ILE A 89 -19.48 -8.95 4.14
N GLU A 90 -20.26 -9.12 3.08
CA GLU A 90 -20.25 -8.16 1.97
C GLU A 90 -20.91 -6.83 2.35
N GLY A 91 -22.02 -6.89 3.12
CA GLY A 91 -22.68 -5.70 3.63
C GLY A 91 -21.80 -4.90 4.60
N LEU A 92 -21.06 -5.58 5.46
CA LEU A 92 -20.07 -4.97 6.34
C LEU A 92 -18.96 -4.31 5.52
N LEU A 93 -18.25 -5.06 4.65
CA LEU A 93 -17.11 -4.56 3.89
C LEU A 93 -17.43 -3.33 3.02
N ARG A 94 -18.65 -3.22 2.50
CA ARG A 94 -19.09 -2.03 1.76
C ARG A 94 -19.19 -0.78 2.62
N ARG A 95 -19.56 -0.94 3.90
CA ARG A 95 -19.78 0.17 4.85
C ARG A 95 -18.51 0.62 5.57
N LEU A 96 -17.52 -0.27 5.73
CA LEU A 96 -16.27 0.06 6.41
C LEU A 96 -15.51 1.18 5.69
N ARG A 97 -15.07 2.18 6.45
CA ARG A 97 -14.11 3.21 6.03
C ARG A 97 -12.92 3.16 6.99
N GLY A 98 -11.79 2.64 6.50
CA GLY A 98 -10.65 2.40 7.37
C GLY A 98 -9.53 1.65 6.66
N MET A 99 -8.49 1.39 7.42
CA MET A 99 -7.38 0.49 7.09
C MET A 99 -7.51 -0.75 7.96
N PHE A 100 -7.58 -1.94 7.37
CA PHE A 100 -7.86 -3.14 8.14
C PHE A 100 -7.38 -4.45 7.51
N ALA A 101 -7.02 -5.35 8.40
CA ALA A 101 -6.93 -6.78 8.14
C ALA A 101 -7.59 -7.50 9.32
N PHE A 102 -8.56 -8.36 9.08
CA PHE A 102 -9.21 -9.10 10.15
C PHE A 102 -9.52 -10.54 9.76
N ALA A 103 -9.65 -11.38 10.78
CA ALA A 103 -10.23 -12.71 10.67
C ALA A 103 -11.49 -12.77 11.54
N LEU A 104 -12.58 -13.27 10.95
CA LEU A 104 -13.82 -13.63 11.64
C LEU A 104 -13.95 -15.16 11.64
N TYR A 105 -14.22 -15.72 12.82
CA TYR A 105 -14.56 -17.12 13.01
C TYR A 105 -16.02 -17.20 13.47
N ASP A 106 -16.88 -17.79 12.61
CA ASP A 106 -18.30 -17.95 12.84
C ASP A 106 -18.64 -19.41 13.07
N ASN A 107 -19.03 -19.77 14.29
CA ASN A 107 -19.38 -21.13 14.70
C ASN A 107 -20.90 -21.32 14.92
N ARG A 108 -21.74 -20.41 14.42
CA ARG A 108 -23.22 -20.50 14.54
C ARG A 108 -23.82 -21.61 13.69
N GLY A 109 -23.19 -21.97 12.59
CA GLY A 109 -23.67 -23.01 11.67
C GLY A 109 -23.23 -24.42 12.04
N ALA A 110 -23.78 -25.43 11.38
CA ALA A 110 -23.35 -26.83 11.50
C ALA A 110 -21.86 -27.02 11.11
N GLN A 111 -21.35 -26.16 10.25
CA GLN A 111 -19.94 -26.09 9.85
C GLN A 111 -19.40 -24.69 10.15
N PRO A 112 -18.26 -24.60 10.83
CA PRO A 112 -17.65 -23.31 11.09
C PRO A 112 -17.17 -22.63 9.81
N LEU A 113 -17.17 -21.31 9.83
CA LEU A 113 -16.72 -20.45 8.75
C LEU A 113 -15.57 -19.55 9.25
N CYS A 114 -14.47 -19.54 8.51
CA CYS A 114 -13.41 -18.57 8.72
C CYS A 114 -13.37 -17.58 7.55
N LEU A 115 -13.45 -16.30 7.86
CA LEU A 115 -13.39 -15.20 6.90
C LEU A 115 -12.14 -14.37 7.17
N LEU A 116 -11.30 -14.17 6.16
CA LEU A 116 -10.18 -13.23 6.20
C LEU A 116 -10.51 -12.05 5.30
N ALA A 117 -10.40 -10.84 5.78
CA ALA A 117 -10.66 -9.65 4.97
C ALA A 117 -9.53 -8.63 5.06
N ARG A 118 -9.26 -7.95 3.95
CA ARG A 118 -8.23 -6.92 3.84
C ARG A 118 -8.80 -5.66 3.23
N ASP A 119 -8.35 -4.50 3.71
CA ASP A 119 -8.82 -3.20 3.26
C ASP A 119 -8.63 -2.95 1.75
N ARG A 120 -9.33 -1.94 1.25
CA ARG A 120 -9.44 -1.63 -0.19
C ARG A 120 -8.11 -1.38 -0.88
N LEU A 121 -7.13 -0.79 -0.19
CA LEU A 121 -5.83 -0.45 -0.75
C LEU A 121 -4.69 -1.35 -0.22
N GLY A 122 -5.01 -2.25 0.74
CA GLY A 122 -4.04 -3.15 1.37
C GLY A 122 -3.05 -2.42 2.27
N ILE A 123 -3.54 -1.40 3.00
CA ILE A 123 -2.75 -0.63 3.96
C ILE A 123 -2.25 -1.54 5.07
N LYS A 124 -3.16 -2.36 5.63
CA LYS A 124 -2.77 -3.39 6.60
C LYS A 124 -2.40 -4.70 5.91
N PRO A 125 -1.33 -5.38 6.34
CA PRO A 125 -0.89 -6.64 5.76
C PRO A 125 -1.75 -7.81 6.25
N LEU A 126 -1.95 -8.81 5.35
CA LEU A 126 -2.56 -10.09 5.69
C LEU A 126 -1.98 -11.20 4.82
N TYR A 127 -1.30 -12.13 5.46
CA TYR A 127 -0.71 -13.30 4.82
C TYR A 127 -1.40 -14.57 5.27
N TYR A 128 -1.43 -15.58 4.41
CA TYR A 128 -2.08 -16.84 4.73
C TYR A 128 -1.39 -18.04 4.07
N ILE A 129 -1.58 -19.19 4.69
CA ILE A 129 -1.29 -20.52 4.16
C ILE A 129 -2.62 -21.25 4.05
N ALA A 130 -2.96 -21.74 2.87
CA ALA A 130 -4.13 -22.58 2.65
C ALA A 130 -3.65 -24.03 2.42
N GLN A 131 -4.13 -24.96 3.25
CA GLN A 131 -3.96 -26.40 3.13
C GLN A 131 -5.31 -27.03 2.83
N PRO A 132 -5.39 -28.29 2.41
CA PRO A 132 -6.66 -28.92 2.05
C PRO A 132 -7.73 -28.89 3.15
N ASP A 133 -7.31 -28.92 4.42
CA ASP A 133 -8.17 -29.06 5.60
C ASP A 133 -7.98 -27.93 6.63
N SER A 134 -7.13 -26.96 6.35
CA SER A 134 -6.81 -25.89 7.30
C SER A 134 -6.36 -24.60 6.63
N ILE A 135 -6.52 -23.50 7.37
CA ILE A 135 -5.98 -22.19 7.01
C ILE A 135 -5.22 -21.60 8.21
N ALA A 136 -4.06 -21.02 7.93
CA ALA A 136 -3.33 -20.21 8.90
C ALA A 136 -3.11 -18.80 8.34
N PHE A 137 -3.16 -17.79 9.19
CA PHE A 137 -2.98 -16.39 8.77
C PHE A 137 -2.18 -15.59 9.81
N ALA A 138 -1.55 -14.52 9.36
CA ALA A 138 -0.78 -13.61 10.21
C ALA A 138 -0.60 -12.24 9.54
N SER A 139 -0.19 -11.24 10.32
CA SER A 139 0.19 -9.92 9.80
C SER A 139 1.58 -9.93 9.16
N GLU A 140 2.45 -10.88 9.51
CA GLU A 140 3.81 -10.99 8.97
C GLU A 140 4.13 -12.43 8.52
N VAL A 141 4.90 -12.54 7.44
CA VAL A 141 5.34 -13.84 6.87
C VAL A 141 6.18 -14.62 7.89
N LYS A 142 7.04 -13.92 8.66
CA LYS A 142 7.87 -14.56 9.67
C LYS A 142 7.07 -15.26 10.78
N ALA A 143 5.86 -14.78 11.09
CA ALA A 143 4.98 -15.44 12.07
C ALA A 143 4.43 -16.76 11.53
N LEU A 144 4.09 -16.83 10.23
CA LEU A 144 3.69 -18.07 9.57
C LEU A 144 4.85 -19.07 9.47
N VAL A 145 6.06 -18.61 9.19
CA VAL A 145 7.25 -19.47 9.18
C VAL A 145 7.53 -20.01 10.60
N ALA A 146 7.39 -19.16 11.62
CA ALA A 146 7.58 -19.56 13.02
C ALA A 146 6.55 -20.58 13.53
N SER A 147 5.40 -20.75 12.85
CA SER A 147 4.41 -21.78 13.16
C SER A 147 4.91 -23.20 12.84
N GLY A 148 5.88 -23.35 11.93
CA GLY A 148 6.32 -24.65 11.42
C GLY A 148 5.38 -25.27 10.38
N LEU A 149 4.24 -24.63 10.05
CA LEU A 149 3.26 -25.12 9.06
C LEU A 149 3.79 -25.06 7.62
N VAL A 150 4.80 -24.26 7.38
CA VAL A 150 5.44 -24.12 6.07
C VAL A 150 6.97 -24.14 6.24
N PRO A 151 7.70 -24.85 5.36
CA PRO A 151 9.15 -24.83 5.41
C PRO A 151 9.68 -23.44 5.01
N ASN A 152 10.76 -22.99 5.65
CA ASN A 152 11.43 -21.75 5.30
C ASN A 152 12.20 -21.90 3.97
N ARG A 153 11.46 -22.06 2.86
CA ARG A 153 12.00 -22.17 1.50
C ARG A 153 11.71 -20.91 0.72
N LYS A 154 12.75 -20.31 0.16
CA LYS A 154 12.60 -19.12 -0.68
C LYS A 154 11.82 -19.46 -1.95
N ASN A 155 10.98 -18.53 -2.38
CA ASN A 155 10.18 -18.63 -3.59
C ASN A 155 11.00 -18.09 -4.79
N PRO A 156 11.42 -18.93 -5.75
CA PRO A 156 12.24 -18.47 -6.89
C PRO A 156 11.54 -17.46 -7.79
N THR A 157 10.23 -17.66 -8.04
CA THR A 157 9.43 -16.74 -8.86
C THR A 157 9.32 -15.37 -8.20
N ALA A 158 9.07 -15.35 -6.88
CA ALA A 158 9.04 -14.10 -6.11
C ALA A 158 10.40 -13.39 -6.10
N MET A 159 11.51 -14.13 -6.10
CA MET A 159 12.87 -13.57 -6.21
C MET A 159 13.09 -12.88 -7.56
N ALA A 160 12.62 -13.48 -8.66
CA ALA A 160 12.67 -12.82 -9.97
C ALA A 160 11.82 -11.54 -9.98
N GLY A 161 10.61 -11.58 -9.41
CA GLY A 161 9.77 -10.40 -9.23
C GLY A 161 10.42 -9.31 -8.39
N LEU A 162 11.05 -9.68 -7.27
CA LEU A 162 11.81 -8.78 -6.42
C LEU A 162 12.90 -8.04 -7.20
N LEU A 163 13.69 -8.74 -7.99
CA LEU A 163 14.75 -8.14 -8.79
C LEU A 163 14.21 -7.28 -9.94
N LEU A 164 13.05 -7.62 -10.52
CA LEU A 164 12.41 -6.83 -11.58
C LEU A 164 11.75 -5.55 -11.04
N PHE A 165 11.13 -5.59 -9.86
CA PHE A 165 10.28 -4.50 -9.35
C PHE A 165 10.85 -3.79 -8.13
N GLY A 166 11.83 -4.37 -7.44
CA GLY A 166 12.42 -3.82 -6.21
C GLY A 166 11.70 -4.25 -4.93
N SER A 167 10.60 -4.99 -5.05
CA SER A 167 9.82 -5.57 -3.96
C SER A 167 9.20 -6.89 -4.40
N VAL A 168 8.84 -7.75 -3.44
CA VAL A 168 8.15 -9.02 -3.74
C VAL A 168 6.71 -8.71 -4.17
N PRO A 169 6.30 -9.09 -5.40
CA PRO A 169 4.96 -8.78 -5.89
C PRO A 169 3.89 -9.70 -5.29
N ALA A 170 2.79 -9.11 -4.80
CA ALA A 170 1.61 -9.87 -4.38
C ALA A 170 0.91 -10.54 -5.59
N PRO A 171 0.23 -11.69 -5.40
CA PRO A 171 -0.05 -12.38 -4.14
C PRO A 171 1.10 -13.22 -3.59
N SER A 172 2.20 -13.38 -4.31
CA SER A 172 3.35 -14.16 -3.85
C SER A 172 4.05 -13.49 -2.68
N THR A 173 4.75 -14.31 -1.89
CA THR A 173 5.67 -13.85 -0.86
C THR A 173 7.07 -14.41 -1.11
N GLY A 174 8.06 -13.93 -0.38
CA GLY A 174 9.43 -14.46 -0.42
C GLY A 174 9.54 -15.93 0.02
N ILE A 175 8.51 -16.49 0.63
CA ILE A 175 8.45 -17.87 1.14
C ILE A 175 7.44 -18.67 0.32
N GLN A 176 7.88 -19.85 -0.13
CA GLN A 176 7.03 -20.75 -0.90
C GLN A 176 5.86 -21.28 -0.05
N GLY A 177 4.65 -21.25 -0.59
CA GLY A 177 3.43 -21.71 0.09
C GLY A 177 2.74 -20.65 0.95
N VAL A 178 3.36 -19.48 1.17
CA VAL A 178 2.73 -18.33 1.85
C VAL A 178 2.21 -17.34 0.81
N ASN A 179 0.95 -16.94 0.93
CA ASN A 179 0.29 -15.99 0.05
C ASN A 179 -0.07 -14.70 0.78
N CYS A 180 -0.12 -13.61 0.05
CA CYS A 180 -0.64 -12.33 0.50
C CYS A 180 -2.09 -12.19 0.01
N LEU A 181 -3.03 -11.90 0.91
CA LEU A 181 -4.40 -11.56 0.50
C LEU A 181 -4.38 -10.20 -0.21
N LEU A 182 -4.96 -10.15 -1.42
CA LEU A 182 -4.91 -8.94 -2.24
C LEU A 182 -5.78 -7.81 -1.65
N PRO A 183 -5.46 -6.53 -1.92
CA PRO A 183 -6.29 -5.38 -1.55
C PRO A 183 -7.72 -5.51 -2.07
N GLY A 184 -8.71 -5.11 -1.27
CA GLY A 184 -10.11 -5.16 -1.67
C GLY A 184 -10.66 -6.58 -1.85
N HIS A 185 -10.02 -7.57 -1.20
CA HIS A 185 -10.46 -8.97 -1.25
C HIS A 185 -10.77 -9.50 0.15
N TYR A 186 -11.62 -10.50 0.18
CA TYR A 186 -11.81 -11.36 1.33
C TYR A 186 -11.71 -12.83 0.92
N LEU A 187 -11.33 -13.67 1.86
CA LEU A 187 -11.21 -15.10 1.68
C LEU A 187 -12.24 -15.78 2.57
N VAL A 188 -12.93 -16.77 2.01
CA VAL A 188 -13.86 -17.65 2.72
C VAL A 188 -13.20 -19.01 2.84
N SER A 189 -13.05 -19.51 4.06
CA SER A 189 -12.58 -20.87 4.33
C SER A 189 -13.63 -21.64 5.09
N SER A 190 -14.08 -22.75 4.52
CA SER A 190 -14.99 -23.72 5.11
C SER A 190 -14.45 -25.12 4.87
N VAL A 191 -15.08 -26.13 5.47
CA VAL A 191 -14.72 -27.54 5.23
C VAL A 191 -14.82 -27.92 3.75
N ALA A 192 -15.68 -27.26 2.98
CA ALA A 192 -15.91 -27.58 1.56
C ALA A 192 -14.92 -26.89 0.61
N CYS A 193 -14.44 -25.70 0.92
CA CYS A 193 -13.58 -24.94 0.02
C CYS A 193 -12.86 -23.77 0.69
N VAL A 194 -11.76 -23.35 0.06
CA VAL A 194 -11.11 -22.06 0.28
C VAL A 194 -11.26 -21.22 -0.98
N ALA A 195 -11.93 -20.08 -0.88
CA ALA A 195 -12.21 -19.20 -2.04
C ALA A 195 -11.93 -17.74 -1.71
N THR A 196 -11.24 -17.05 -2.62
CA THR A 196 -11.00 -15.61 -2.52
C THR A 196 -12.01 -14.85 -3.37
N ARG A 197 -12.61 -13.80 -2.82
CA ARG A 197 -13.59 -12.95 -3.50
C ARG A 197 -13.15 -11.49 -3.45
N LYS A 198 -13.36 -10.77 -4.55
CA LYS A 198 -13.11 -9.33 -4.64
C LYS A 198 -14.37 -8.58 -4.28
N TYR A 199 -14.30 -7.67 -3.29
CA TYR A 199 -15.40 -6.80 -2.90
C TYR A 199 -15.23 -5.35 -3.36
N TRP A 200 -14.01 -4.94 -3.72
CA TRP A 200 -13.72 -3.58 -4.17
C TRP A 200 -12.59 -3.53 -5.21
N GLU A 201 -12.66 -2.55 -6.11
CA GLU A 201 -11.61 -2.23 -7.09
C GLU A 201 -11.58 -0.71 -7.34
N PRO A 202 -10.38 -0.07 -7.46
CA PRO A 202 -10.28 1.35 -7.78
C PRO A 202 -11.02 1.69 -9.08
N GLY A 203 -11.95 2.65 -9.02
CA GLY A 203 -12.73 3.11 -10.17
C GLY A 203 -14.01 2.30 -10.46
N ALA A 204 -14.34 1.29 -9.65
CA ALA A 204 -15.59 0.52 -9.82
C ALA A 204 -16.82 1.24 -9.24
N ASP A 205 -16.63 2.17 -8.30
CA ASP A 205 -17.72 2.85 -7.59
C ASP A 205 -18.27 4.09 -8.34
N THR A 206 -17.85 4.31 -9.60
CA THR A 206 -18.31 5.48 -10.39
C THR A 206 -19.53 5.20 -11.27
N GLU A 207 -20.07 3.98 -11.28
CA GLU A 207 -21.35 3.69 -11.94
C GLU A 207 -22.42 3.31 -10.90
N PRO A 208 -23.60 3.97 -10.90
CA PRO A 208 -24.75 3.49 -10.17
C PRO A 208 -25.19 2.18 -10.83
N ARG A 209 -24.90 1.04 -10.19
CA ARG A 209 -25.50 -0.24 -10.57
C ARG A 209 -27.00 -0.20 -10.27
N ALA A 210 -27.80 0.31 -11.22
CA ALA A 210 -29.17 -0.10 -11.38
C ALA A 210 -29.13 -1.50 -12.02
N ASN A 211 -29.30 -2.52 -11.21
CA ASN A 211 -29.97 -3.79 -11.58
C ASN A 211 -29.68 -4.84 -10.50
N ASN A 212 -30.50 -4.81 -9.45
CA ASN A 212 -30.78 -6.00 -8.66
C ASN A 212 -31.71 -6.89 -9.51
N THR A 213 -31.17 -7.80 -10.27
CA THR A 213 -31.91 -9.00 -10.67
C THR A 213 -31.57 -10.09 -9.66
N GLU A 214 -32.40 -10.19 -8.62
CA GLU A 214 -32.49 -11.41 -7.83
C GLU A 214 -32.85 -12.59 -8.76
N PRO A 215 -32.30 -13.78 -8.59
CA PRO A 215 -32.76 -14.95 -9.31
C PRO A 215 -34.16 -15.29 -8.77
N ARG A 216 -35.19 -15.07 -9.60
CA ARG A 216 -36.55 -15.54 -9.33
C ARG A 216 -36.55 -17.05 -9.26
N ALA A 217 -36.91 -17.58 -8.11
CA ALA A 217 -37.34 -18.95 -7.99
C ALA A 217 -38.58 -19.16 -8.88
N ASN A 218 -38.51 -20.15 -9.77
CA ASN A 218 -39.65 -20.60 -10.57
C ASN A 218 -40.69 -21.24 -9.66
N ASN A 219 -41.76 -20.52 -9.36
CA ASN A 219 -43.01 -21.10 -8.92
C ASN A 219 -44.07 -20.85 -10.00
N THR A 220 -44.39 -21.90 -10.74
CA THR A 220 -45.53 -22.00 -11.64
C THR A 220 -46.78 -22.25 -10.82
N GLU A 221 -47.67 -21.24 -10.73
CA GLU A 221 -49.10 -21.44 -10.41
C GLU A 221 -49.96 -20.56 -11.34
N PRO A 222 -51.22 -21.00 -11.67
CA PRO A 222 -51.96 -20.53 -12.84
C PRO A 222 -52.74 -19.23 -12.58
N ARG A 223 -52.82 -18.41 -13.65
CA ARG A 223 -53.54 -17.15 -13.72
C ARG A 223 -55.04 -17.30 -13.52
N ALA A 224 -55.64 -16.51 -12.61
CA ALA A 224 -57.02 -16.10 -12.66
C ALA A 224 -57.10 -14.64 -13.15
N ASN A 225 -57.95 -14.42 -14.19
CA ASN A 225 -58.29 -13.11 -14.72
C ASN A 225 -59.14 -12.33 -13.73
N ASN A 226 -58.74 -11.11 -13.39
CA ASN A 226 -59.67 -10.06 -12.96
C ASN A 226 -59.19 -8.70 -13.45
N THR A 227 -60.04 -8.11 -14.27
CA THR A 227 -59.99 -6.74 -14.80
C THR A 227 -60.61 -5.79 -13.81
N GLU A 228 -59.84 -4.82 -13.29
CA GLU A 228 -60.34 -3.56 -12.70
C GLU A 228 -59.42 -2.37 -13.00
N PRO A 229 -59.95 -1.11 -13.07
CA PRO A 229 -59.33 -0.04 -13.80
C PRO A 229 -58.25 0.75 -12.98
N ARG A 230 -57.22 1.15 -13.70
CA ARG A 230 -56.09 1.98 -13.20
C ARG A 230 -56.57 3.39 -12.83
N ALA A 231 -56.38 3.77 -11.57
CA ALA A 231 -56.30 5.15 -11.14
C ALA A 231 -54.88 5.71 -11.36
N ASN A 232 -54.78 6.84 -12.06
CA ASN A 232 -53.55 7.59 -12.23
C ASN A 232 -53.19 8.29 -10.90
N ASN A 233 -52.20 7.84 -10.17
CA ASN A 233 -51.52 8.62 -9.17
C ASN A 233 -50.11 8.95 -9.65
N THR A 234 -49.95 10.17 -10.13
CA THR A 234 -48.64 10.81 -10.37
C THR A 234 -48.12 11.35 -9.05
N GLU A 235 -47.32 10.57 -8.31
CA GLU A 235 -46.46 11.12 -7.27
C GLU A 235 -45.15 11.65 -7.91
N PRO A 236 -44.64 12.80 -7.48
CA PRO A 236 -43.39 13.33 -8.02
C PRO A 236 -42.21 12.48 -7.58
N ARG A 237 -41.50 11.88 -8.53
CA ARG A 237 -40.20 11.27 -8.30
C ARG A 237 -39.26 12.30 -7.71
N ALA A 238 -38.84 12.12 -6.46
CA ALA A 238 -37.70 12.80 -5.89
C ALA A 238 -36.45 12.46 -6.73
N ASN A 239 -35.95 13.46 -7.46
CA ASN A 239 -34.66 13.39 -8.11
C ASN A 239 -33.57 13.40 -7.05
N ASN A 240 -33.13 12.22 -6.60
CA ASN A 240 -31.87 12.07 -5.87
C ASN A 240 -30.71 12.14 -6.89
N THR A 241 -30.49 13.31 -7.44
CA THR A 241 -29.21 13.67 -8.04
C THR A 241 -28.32 14.17 -6.91
N GLU A 242 -27.44 13.30 -6.40
CA GLU A 242 -26.32 13.75 -5.59
C GLU A 242 -25.58 14.87 -6.37
N PRO A 243 -25.27 16.01 -5.72
CA PRO A 243 -24.60 17.11 -6.38
C PRO A 243 -23.22 16.66 -6.85
N ARG A 244 -22.93 16.81 -8.13
CA ARG A 244 -21.56 16.65 -8.68
C ARG A 244 -20.64 17.56 -7.88
N PRO A 245 -19.52 17.05 -7.28
CA PRO A 245 -18.66 17.86 -6.45
C PRO A 245 -17.98 18.95 -7.29
N SER A 246 -18.40 20.19 -7.07
CA SER A 246 -17.61 21.38 -7.38
C SER A 246 -16.33 21.36 -6.54
N GLY A 247 -15.31 22.17 -6.82
CA GLY A 247 -14.04 22.22 -6.07
C GLY A 247 -14.21 22.38 -4.54
N SER A 248 -15.36 22.88 -4.07
CA SER A 248 -15.77 22.90 -2.66
C SER A 248 -16.00 21.50 -2.08
N GLY A 249 -16.50 20.54 -2.85
CA GLY A 249 -16.72 19.16 -2.41
C GLY A 249 -15.42 18.39 -2.17
N PHE A 250 -14.40 18.55 -3.03
CA PHE A 250 -13.11 17.87 -2.86
C PHE A 250 -12.35 18.36 -1.63
N ARG A 251 -12.35 19.68 -1.37
CA ARG A 251 -11.78 20.26 -0.15
C ARG A 251 -12.43 19.69 1.11
N ALA A 252 -13.76 19.59 1.12
CA ALA A 252 -14.51 19.04 2.27
C ALA A 252 -14.16 17.56 2.49
N THR A 253 -14.09 16.75 1.43
CA THR A 253 -13.70 15.33 1.52
C THR A 253 -12.25 15.16 2.01
N LEU A 254 -11.33 16.01 1.54
CA LEU A 254 -9.94 15.98 2.01
C LEU A 254 -9.84 16.34 3.51
N ALA A 255 -10.56 17.38 3.95
CA ALA A 255 -10.61 17.77 5.36
C ALA A 255 -11.26 16.67 6.23
N ASP A 256 -12.36 16.07 5.77
CA ASP A 256 -13.03 14.95 6.45
C ASP A 256 -12.08 13.74 6.58
N ALA A 257 -11.37 13.38 5.51
CA ALA A 257 -10.38 12.31 5.55
C ALA A 257 -9.29 12.58 6.60
N VAL A 258 -8.73 13.79 6.64
CA VAL A 258 -7.71 14.15 7.66
C VAL A 258 -8.31 14.10 9.06
N ASN A 259 -9.49 14.70 9.29
CA ASN A 259 -10.11 14.76 10.63
C ASN A 259 -10.39 13.36 11.19
N ARG A 260 -10.88 12.43 10.37
CA ARG A 260 -11.12 11.04 10.78
C ARG A 260 -9.84 10.32 11.19
N HIS A 261 -8.72 10.59 10.53
CA HIS A 261 -7.42 9.98 10.86
C HIS A 261 -6.77 10.58 12.11
N LEU A 262 -7.29 11.71 12.64
CA LEU A 262 -6.81 12.33 13.87
C LEU A 262 -7.45 11.74 15.14
N VAL A 263 -8.49 10.93 15.02
CA VAL A 263 -9.15 10.31 16.19
C VAL A 263 -8.22 9.31 16.86
N SER A 264 -7.85 9.55 18.13
CA SER A 264 -6.89 8.72 18.87
C SER A 264 -6.97 9.04 20.36
N ASP A 265 -6.93 8.00 21.21
CA ASP A 265 -6.84 8.13 22.68
C ASP A 265 -5.37 8.16 23.18
N VAL A 266 -4.40 8.09 22.22
CA VAL A 266 -2.96 8.12 22.52
C VAL A 266 -2.27 9.27 21.78
N PRO A 267 -1.03 9.65 22.17
CA PRO A 267 -0.29 10.73 21.53
C PRO A 267 -0.11 10.51 20.03
N LEU A 268 -0.53 11.53 19.26
CA LEU A 268 -0.52 11.53 17.80
C LEU A 268 0.34 12.67 17.27
N GLY A 269 1.05 12.44 16.15
CA GLY A 269 1.85 13.43 15.44
C GLY A 269 1.75 13.32 13.93
N VAL A 270 2.54 14.13 13.21
CA VAL A 270 2.62 14.13 11.74
C VAL A 270 4.08 14.11 11.30
N PHE A 271 4.43 13.23 10.36
CA PHE A 271 5.71 13.31 9.68
C PHE A 271 5.73 14.52 8.75
N LEU A 272 6.62 15.45 9.01
CA LEU A 272 6.78 16.67 8.25
C LEU A 272 8.08 16.66 7.45
N SER A 273 7.97 16.80 6.14
CA SER A 273 9.05 17.12 5.23
C SER A 273 8.85 18.51 4.63
N GLY A 274 9.80 19.00 3.84
CA GLY A 274 9.62 20.23 3.06
C GLY A 274 8.68 20.09 1.86
N GLY A 275 8.07 18.92 1.67
CA GLY A 275 7.23 18.58 0.52
C GLY A 275 5.78 19.03 0.64
N VAL A 276 5.10 19.14 -0.51
CA VAL A 276 3.69 19.58 -0.62
C VAL A 276 2.76 18.69 0.20
N ASP A 277 2.98 17.37 0.17
CA ASP A 277 2.06 16.41 0.82
C ASP A 277 2.03 16.56 2.32
N SER A 278 3.20 16.55 2.95
CA SER A 278 3.30 16.70 4.39
C SER A 278 2.89 18.11 4.85
N ALA A 279 3.21 19.16 4.06
CA ALA A 279 2.79 20.52 4.35
C ALA A 279 1.27 20.68 4.32
N ALA A 280 0.60 20.13 3.29
CA ALA A 280 -0.85 20.16 3.18
C ALA A 280 -1.53 19.37 4.32
N LEU A 281 -0.94 18.22 4.69
CA LEU A 281 -1.42 17.43 5.81
C LEU A 281 -1.32 18.18 7.14
N VAL A 282 -0.17 18.83 7.41
CA VAL A 282 0.04 19.64 8.62
C VAL A 282 -0.93 20.83 8.65
N ALA A 283 -1.11 21.52 7.52
CA ALA A 283 -2.06 22.65 7.43
C ALA A 283 -3.50 22.26 7.75
N LEU A 284 -3.94 21.07 7.35
CA LEU A 284 -5.28 20.58 7.63
C LEU A 284 -5.38 20.05 9.07
N ALA A 285 -4.41 19.27 9.52
CA ALA A 285 -4.42 18.65 10.84
C ALA A 285 -4.29 19.68 11.98
N SER A 286 -3.46 20.73 11.82
CA SER A 286 -3.28 21.78 12.81
C SER A 286 -4.55 22.63 13.07
N ARG A 287 -5.47 22.68 12.11
CA ARG A 287 -6.77 23.34 12.29
C ARG A 287 -7.69 22.56 13.22
N ALA A 288 -7.59 21.23 13.18
CA ALA A 288 -8.41 20.35 14.01
C ALA A 288 -7.79 20.06 15.38
N GLN A 289 -6.45 20.02 15.45
CA GLN A 289 -5.72 19.69 16.67
C GLN A 289 -4.69 20.80 16.99
N PRO A 290 -5.00 21.70 17.96
CA PRO A 290 -4.04 22.66 18.46
C PRO A 290 -2.80 21.97 19.07
N ALA A 291 -1.63 22.58 18.94
CA ALA A 291 -0.33 22.07 19.43
C ALA A 291 0.04 20.68 18.85
N LEU A 292 -0.33 20.45 17.59
CA LEU A 292 0.02 19.23 16.86
C LEU A 292 1.54 19.00 16.87
N THR A 293 1.97 17.81 17.27
CA THR A 293 3.39 17.44 17.19
C THR A 293 3.77 17.12 15.74
N THR A 294 4.83 17.74 15.24
CA THR A 294 5.40 17.43 13.94
C THR A 294 6.84 16.93 14.07
N LEU A 295 7.22 15.93 13.26
CA LEU A 295 8.53 15.29 13.34
C LEU A 295 9.23 15.30 11.99
N THR A 296 10.51 15.70 11.98
CA THR A 296 11.38 15.66 10.80
C THR A 296 12.69 14.96 11.14
N VAL A 297 13.19 14.14 10.19
CA VAL A 297 14.56 13.63 10.28
C VAL A 297 15.49 14.52 9.48
N VAL A 298 16.62 14.88 10.08
CA VAL A 298 17.64 15.74 9.49
C VAL A 298 18.99 15.02 9.38
N PHE A 299 19.83 15.45 8.44
CA PHE A 299 21.12 14.84 8.12
C PHE A 299 22.24 15.86 8.16
N ASP A 300 23.47 15.38 8.33
CA ASP A 300 24.67 16.19 8.19
C ASP A 300 24.90 16.64 6.74
N GLU A 301 24.46 15.81 5.80
CA GLU A 301 24.49 16.06 4.38
C GLU A 301 23.38 17.06 3.99
N ARG A 302 23.74 18.36 3.98
CA ARG A 302 22.80 19.48 3.77
C ARG A 302 21.94 19.34 2.52
N GLU A 303 22.44 18.74 1.45
CA GLU A 303 21.70 18.53 0.21
C GLU A 303 20.55 17.51 0.33
N PHE A 304 20.53 16.68 1.37
CA PHE A 304 19.46 15.73 1.67
C PHE A 304 18.55 16.20 2.80
N SER A 305 18.99 17.13 3.63
CA SER A 305 18.24 17.62 4.78
C SER A 305 17.15 18.62 4.34
N GLU A 306 15.91 18.36 4.75
CA GLU A 306 14.75 19.24 4.53
C GLU A 306 14.35 20.00 5.81
N GLY A 307 15.19 19.98 6.86
CA GLY A 307 14.87 20.55 8.17
C GLY A 307 14.55 22.05 8.14
N ALA A 308 15.23 22.83 7.29
CA ALA A 308 14.96 24.27 7.20
C ALA A 308 13.54 24.56 6.69
N GLU A 309 13.12 23.84 5.65
CA GLU A 309 11.78 23.95 5.07
C GLU A 309 10.69 23.43 6.03
N ALA A 310 10.94 22.28 6.66
CA ALA A 310 10.04 21.70 7.64
C ALA A 310 9.83 22.64 8.83
N ARG A 311 10.90 23.25 9.34
CA ARG A 311 10.86 24.21 10.44
C ARG A 311 10.04 25.45 10.10
N ARG A 312 10.18 25.98 8.87
CA ARG A 312 9.39 27.11 8.38
C ARG A 312 7.88 26.77 8.32
N ILE A 313 7.52 25.59 7.79
CA ILE A 313 6.14 25.11 7.74
C ILE A 313 5.59 24.94 9.17
N ALA A 314 6.36 24.32 10.06
CA ALA A 314 5.99 24.13 11.45
C ALA A 314 5.73 25.44 12.19
N GLN A 315 6.56 26.46 11.97
CA GLN A 315 6.38 27.81 12.52
C GLN A 315 5.11 28.48 11.99
N GLU A 316 4.83 28.37 10.69
CA GLU A 316 3.64 28.95 10.06
C GLU A 316 2.34 28.35 10.62
N PHE A 317 2.31 27.04 10.84
CA PHE A 317 1.15 26.33 11.40
C PHE A 317 1.23 26.15 12.92
N ARG A 318 2.20 26.73 13.60
CA ARG A 318 2.38 26.74 15.08
C ARG A 318 2.36 25.35 15.70
N THR A 319 3.06 24.39 15.09
CA THR A 319 3.16 23.02 15.59
C THR A 319 4.32 22.86 16.58
N ASP A 320 4.23 21.88 17.51
CA ASP A 320 5.36 21.43 18.33
C ASP A 320 6.32 20.62 17.44
N HIS A 321 7.33 21.30 16.90
CA HIS A 321 8.22 20.72 15.90
C HIS A 321 9.46 20.09 16.51
N ARG A 322 9.68 18.81 16.20
CA ARG A 322 10.84 18.06 16.67
C ARG A 322 11.70 17.58 15.50
N GLU A 323 13.01 17.81 15.60
CA GLU A 323 13.99 17.34 14.62
C GLU A 323 14.84 16.23 15.23
N VAL A 324 15.01 15.14 14.50
CA VAL A 324 15.87 14.02 14.91
C VAL A 324 16.97 13.86 13.88
N ARG A 325 18.21 13.99 14.34
CA ARG A 325 19.40 13.79 13.50
C ARG A 325 19.70 12.31 13.35
N VAL A 326 19.93 11.87 12.10
CA VAL A 326 20.37 10.52 11.76
C VAL A 326 21.66 10.60 10.94
N THR A 327 22.65 9.81 11.31
CA THR A 327 23.99 9.80 10.72
C THR A 327 24.29 8.46 10.02
N SER A 328 25.39 8.43 9.23
CA SER A 328 25.91 7.18 8.65
C SER A 328 26.28 6.14 9.71
N GLN A 329 26.79 6.59 10.87
CA GLN A 329 27.09 5.67 11.99
C GLN A 329 25.82 5.06 12.60
N ASP A 330 24.75 5.86 12.72
CA ASP A 330 23.45 5.36 13.17
C ASP A 330 22.91 4.31 12.21
N PHE A 331 23.03 4.55 10.90
CA PHE A 331 22.61 3.58 9.87
C PHE A 331 23.36 2.24 10.03
N MET A 332 24.69 2.26 10.12
CA MET A 332 25.48 1.03 10.24
C MET A 332 25.23 0.31 11.57
N ARG A 333 25.10 1.04 12.67
CA ARG A 333 24.77 0.47 13.98
C ARG A 333 23.42 -0.22 14.00
N GLU A 334 22.42 0.35 13.34
CA GLU A 334 21.05 -0.19 13.29
C GLU A 334 20.85 -1.22 12.18
N LEU A 335 21.78 -1.37 11.26
CA LEU A 335 21.65 -2.28 10.10
C LEU A 335 21.24 -3.71 10.48
N PRO A 336 21.80 -4.37 11.52
CA PRO A 336 21.35 -5.70 11.93
C PRO A 336 19.88 -5.71 12.38
N ASN A 337 19.42 -4.65 13.07
CA ASN A 337 18.04 -4.51 13.50
C ASN A 337 17.10 -4.27 12.31
N VAL A 338 17.47 -3.40 11.38
CA VAL A 338 16.72 -3.14 10.14
C VAL A 338 16.50 -4.45 9.37
N LEU A 339 17.57 -5.24 9.18
CA LEU A 339 17.48 -6.54 8.51
C LEU A 339 16.63 -7.53 9.32
N ARG A 340 16.75 -7.58 10.64
CA ARG A 340 15.97 -8.50 11.48
C ARG A 340 14.47 -8.21 11.40
N VAL A 341 14.03 -6.95 11.44
CA VAL A 341 12.62 -6.59 11.41
C VAL A 341 12.00 -6.67 10.02
N MET A 342 12.82 -6.57 8.96
CA MET A 342 12.37 -6.71 7.58
C MET A 342 11.69 -8.07 7.37
N ASP A 343 10.38 -8.07 7.16
CA ASP A 343 9.58 -9.29 6.99
C ASP A 343 9.81 -9.96 5.64
N GLN A 344 9.88 -9.15 4.59
CA GLN A 344 10.21 -9.59 3.24
C GLN A 344 11.27 -8.67 2.62
N PRO A 345 12.13 -9.18 1.71
CA PRO A 345 13.17 -8.35 1.10
C PRO A 345 12.57 -7.18 0.32
N THR A 346 13.20 -6.01 0.48
CA THR A 346 12.80 -4.77 -0.18
C THR A 346 13.99 -3.85 -0.43
N ASN A 347 13.85 -2.96 -1.40
CA ASN A 347 14.86 -1.93 -1.67
C ASN A 347 14.59 -0.62 -0.92
N ASP A 348 13.52 -0.53 -0.14
CA ASP A 348 13.08 0.68 0.57
C ASP A 348 12.78 0.37 2.06
N GLY A 349 12.09 1.26 2.76
CA GLY A 349 11.60 1.08 4.12
C GLY A 349 12.59 1.49 5.23
N VAL A 350 13.89 1.56 4.96
CA VAL A 350 14.90 1.94 5.96
C VAL A 350 14.67 3.36 6.52
N ASN A 351 14.25 4.28 5.66
CA ASN A 351 13.83 5.62 6.06
C ASN A 351 12.65 5.58 7.04
N THR A 352 11.65 4.71 6.78
CA THR A 352 10.50 4.51 7.67
C THR A 352 10.92 3.95 9.02
N TYR A 353 11.88 3.01 9.06
CA TYR A 353 12.44 2.51 10.32
C TYR A 353 12.97 3.65 11.19
N PHE A 354 13.80 4.53 10.64
CA PHE A 354 14.41 5.61 11.41
C PHE A 354 13.42 6.70 11.83
N VAL A 355 12.46 7.09 10.96
CA VAL A 355 11.48 8.11 11.36
C VAL A 355 10.50 7.56 12.40
N SER A 356 10.15 6.27 12.33
CA SER A 356 9.26 5.63 13.30
C SER A 356 9.95 5.42 14.65
N ARG A 357 11.25 5.07 14.65
CA ARG A 357 12.06 5.06 15.87
C ARG A 357 12.09 6.44 16.52
N ALA A 358 12.29 7.50 15.72
CA ALA A 358 12.26 8.87 16.20
C ALA A 358 10.90 9.26 16.77
N ALA A 359 9.79 8.84 16.14
CA ALA A 359 8.44 9.05 16.65
C ALA A 359 8.22 8.37 18.00
N ARG A 360 8.68 7.11 18.16
CA ARG A 360 8.61 6.40 19.45
C ARG A 360 9.41 7.10 20.53
N GLN A 361 10.61 7.57 20.21
CA GLN A 361 11.44 8.35 21.14
C GLN A 361 10.81 9.69 21.53
N ALA A 362 10.00 10.27 20.65
CA ALA A 362 9.22 11.47 20.92
C ALA A 362 7.93 11.19 21.72
N GLY A 363 7.66 9.94 22.11
CA GLY A 363 6.48 9.54 22.89
C GLY A 363 5.20 9.40 22.07
N LEU A 364 5.30 9.38 20.74
CA LEU A 364 4.15 9.15 19.85
C LEU A 364 3.84 7.66 19.72
N THR A 365 2.56 7.35 19.49
CA THR A 365 2.08 5.99 19.15
C THR A 365 1.43 5.99 17.76
N VAL A 366 0.80 7.09 17.36
CA VAL A 366 0.17 7.27 16.05
C VAL A 366 0.84 8.40 15.30
N VAL A 367 1.09 8.22 14.00
CA VAL A 367 1.65 9.28 13.15
C VAL A 367 0.93 9.33 11.81
N LEU A 368 0.51 10.52 11.39
CA LEU A 368 -0.01 10.74 10.06
C LEU A 368 1.13 10.94 9.06
N SER A 369 0.98 10.36 7.86
CA SER A 369 1.93 10.47 6.76
C SER A 369 1.27 10.96 5.48
N GLY A 370 1.98 11.79 4.73
CA GLY A 370 1.58 12.22 3.38
C GLY A 370 1.77 11.15 2.28
N LEU A 371 2.03 9.90 2.67
CA LEU A 371 2.16 8.77 1.75
C LEU A 371 0.88 8.59 0.92
N GLY A 372 1.02 8.16 -0.34
CA GLY A 372 -0.10 8.06 -1.29
C GLY A 372 -0.38 9.35 -2.06
N GLY A 373 0.10 10.51 -1.58
CA GLY A 373 -0.14 11.79 -2.24
C GLY A 373 0.43 11.89 -3.66
N ASP A 374 1.49 11.16 -3.98
CA ASP A 374 2.05 11.12 -5.33
C ASP A 374 1.24 10.25 -6.28
N GLU A 375 0.75 9.14 -5.79
CA GLU A 375 -0.05 8.17 -6.52
C GLU A 375 -1.44 8.73 -6.82
N VAL A 376 -2.06 9.36 -5.83
CA VAL A 376 -3.42 9.91 -5.94
C VAL A 376 -3.43 11.21 -6.74
N PHE A 377 -2.50 12.14 -6.47
CA PHE A 377 -2.50 13.49 -7.07
C PHE A 377 -1.50 13.69 -8.21
N GLY A 378 -0.77 12.64 -8.61
CA GLY A 378 0.06 12.65 -9.83
C GLY A 378 1.40 13.38 -9.70
N GLY A 379 2.11 13.25 -8.58
CA GLY A 379 3.37 13.95 -8.30
C GLY A 379 4.61 13.47 -9.06
N TYR A 380 4.61 12.29 -9.63
CA TYR A 380 5.78 11.70 -10.27
C TYR A 380 6.09 12.28 -11.66
N LYS A 381 7.38 12.41 -11.97
CA LYS A 381 7.85 12.95 -13.27
C LYS A 381 7.39 12.12 -14.47
N HIS A 382 7.26 10.81 -14.31
CA HIS A 382 6.84 9.91 -15.40
C HIS A 382 5.37 10.11 -15.80
N TYR A 383 4.48 10.55 -14.91
CA TYR A 383 3.10 10.90 -15.30
C TYR A 383 3.09 12.05 -16.31
N ARG A 384 3.87 13.11 -16.06
CA ARG A 384 4.00 14.24 -16.99
C ARG A 384 4.70 13.82 -18.29
N TRP A 385 5.67 12.91 -18.20
CA TRP A 385 6.34 12.37 -19.38
C TRP A 385 5.38 11.54 -20.23
N LEU A 386 4.57 10.67 -19.66
CA LEU A 386 3.55 9.87 -20.34
C LEU A 386 2.48 10.75 -20.97
N ALA A 387 1.96 11.75 -20.25
CA ALA A 387 0.99 12.70 -20.79
C ALA A 387 1.52 13.44 -22.03
N ARG A 388 2.83 13.77 -22.04
CA ARG A 388 3.48 14.45 -23.19
C ARG A 388 3.78 13.52 -24.35
N HIS A 389 4.17 12.27 -24.08
CA HIS A 389 4.70 11.35 -25.09
C HIS A 389 3.76 10.19 -25.44
N GLY A 390 2.57 10.10 -24.86
CA GLY A 390 1.61 9.01 -25.08
C GLY A 390 1.26 8.79 -26.56
N ASN A 391 1.11 9.87 -27.34
CA ASN A 391 0.88 9.77 -28.78
C ASN A 391 2.08 9.19 -29.53
N SER A 392 3.31 9.56 -29.14
CA SER A 392 4.54 9.02 -29.72
C SER A 392 4.70 7.55 -29.39
N ILE A 393 4.35 7.13 -28.17
CA ILE A 393 4.35 5.74 -27.72
C ILE A 393 3.38 4.92 -28.57
N ARG A 394 2.15 5.41 -28.78
CA ARG A 394 1.14 4.74 -29.62
C ARG A 394 1.61 4.61 -31.07
N ARG A 395 2.20 5.65 -31.66
CA ARG A 395 2.79 5.58 -33.01
C ARG A 395 3.93 4.56 -33.09
N PHE A 396 4.80 4.55 -32.09
CA PHE A 396 5.87 3.56 -32.00
C PHE A 396 5.33 2.12 -31.84
N SER A 397 4.25 1.92 -31.07
CA SER A 397 3.62 0.62 -30.90
C SER A 397 3.00 0.07 -32.20
N ALA A 398 2.57 0.97 -33.09
CA ALA A 398 2.00 0.62 -34.40
C ALA A 398 3.05 0.22 -35.45
N LEU A 399 4.34 0.44 -35.19
CA LEU A 399 5.40 0.03 -36.12
C LEU A 399 5.48 -1.49 -36.24
N PRO A 400 5.86 -2.05 -37.41
CA PRO A 400 6.15 -3.45 -37.58
C PRO A 400 7.17 -3.97 -36.54
N GLY A 401 6.97 -5.19 -36.04
CA GLY A 401 7.75 -5.74 -34.91
C GLY A 401 9.26 -5.77 -35.16
N PHE A 402 9.70 -5.98 -36.42
CA PHE A 402 11.12 -5.98 -36.75
C PHE A 402 11.76 -4.57 -36.66
N LEU A 403 11.03 -3.53 -37.07
CA LEU A 403 11.52 -2.13 -36.93
C LEU A 403 11.59 -1.72 -35.46
N ARG A 404 10.57 -2.07 -34.65
CA ARG A 404 10.62 -1.82 -33.21
C ARG A 404 11.83 -2.48 -32.56
N ARG A 405 12.07 -3.77 -32.87
CA ARG A 405 13.22 -4.50 -32.34
C ARG A 405 14.55 -3.88 -32.75
N ALA A 406 14.68 -3.44 -33.99
CA ALA A 406 15.91 -2.79 -34.49
C ALA A 406 16.17 -1.46 -33.72
N VAL A 407 15.16 -0.61 -33.56
CA VAL A 407 15.29 0.65 -32.80
C VAL A 407 15.64 0.37 -31.34
N LEU A 408 14.94 -0.57 -30.70
CA LEU A 408 15.17 -0.89 -29.27
C LEU A 408 16.55 -1.53 -29.07
N SER A 409 17.01 -2.42 -29.94
CA SER A 409 18.33 -3.05 -29.81
C SER A 409 19.46 -2.02 -29.96
N THR A 410 19.31 -1.06 -30.86
CA THR A 410 20.26 0.06 -31.00
C THR A 410 20.28 0.92 -29.75
N ALA A 411 19.10 1.28 -29.21
CA ALA A 411 18.97 2.07 -27.98
C ALA A 411 19.58 1.34 -26.76
N VAL A 412 19.28 0.05 -26.61
CA VAL A 412 19.83 -0.80 -25.53
C VAL A 412 21.35 -0.94 -25.68
N GLY A 413 21.86 -1.16 -26.90
CA GLY A 413 23.29 -1.23 -27.20
C GLY A 413 24.03 0.07 -26.85
N TYR A 414 23.44 1.21 -27.20
CA TYR A 414 23.97 2.52 -26.82
C TYR A 414 23.97 2.71 -25.30
N GLY A 415 22.88 2.33 -24.61
CA GLY A 415 22.78 2.38 -23.16
C GLY A 415 23.86 1.54 -22.48
N ARG A 416 24.08 0.33 -22.98
CA ARG A 416 25.14 -0.59 -22.50
C ARG A 416 26.55 0.01 -22.68
N ALA A 417 26.83 0.55 -23.86
CA ALA A 417 28.14 1.17 -24.16
C ALA A 417 28.44 2.40 -23.29
N ARG A 418 27.39 3.14 -22.88
CA ARG A 418 27.51 4.36 -22.07
C ARG A 418 27.26 4.12 -20.57
N GLY A 419 27.02 2.89 -20.13
CA GLY A 419 26.67 2.57 -18.74
C GLY A 419 25.34 3.20 -18.30
N ARG A 420 24.41 3.48 -19.24
CA ARG A 420 23.10 4.10 -18.95
C ARG A 420 22.04 3.03 -18.77
N GLU A 421 21.86 2.57 -17.56
CA GLU A 421 20.94 1.47 -17.22
C GLU A 421 19.47 1.73 -17.60
N ASN A 422 19.01 2.98 -17.53
CA ASN A 422 17.65 3.33 -17.95
C ASN A 422 17.35 2.93 -19.40
N TRP A 423 18.37 2.95 -20.27
CA TRP A 423 18.24 2.53 -21.66
C TRP A 423 18.22 1.00 -21.80
N MET A 424 18.92 0.29 -20.90
CA MET A 424 18.91 -1.19 -20.91
C MET A 424 17.52 -1.76 -20.59
N ARG A 425 16.74 -1.05 -19.75
CA ARG A 425 15.35 -1.46 -19.43
C ARG A 425 14.39 -1.34 -20.61
N LEU A 426 14.73 -0.60 -21.66
CA LEU A 426 13.94 -0.57 -22.89
C LEU A 426 13.85 -1.93 -23.58
N ALA A 427 14.72 -2.88 -23.23
CA ALA A 427 14.62 -4.28 -23.69
C ALA A 427 13.27 -4.92 -23.33
N SER A 428 12.60 -4.49 -22.25
CA SER A 428 11.26 -4.96 -21.88
C SER A 428 10.15 -4.61 -22.88
N LEU A 429 10.41 -3.67 -23.82
CA LEU A 429 9.49 -3.29 -24.89
C LEU A 429 9.70 -4.09 -26.19
N ALA A 430 10.72 -4.96 -26.27
CA ALA A 430 11.07 -5.66 -27.50
C ALA A 430 9.98 -6.65 -27.96
N GLU A 431 9.26 -7.26 -27.04
CA GLU A 431 8.17 -8.22 -27.33
C GLU A 431 6.85 -7.52 -27.64
N GLY A 432 6.68 -6.28 -27.22
CA GLY A 432 5.50 -5.46 -27.47
C GLY A 432 5.50 -4.21 -26.60
N VAL A 433 4.96 -3.13 -27.14
CA VAL A 433 4.73 -1.91 -26.36
C VAL A 433 3.35 -2.03 -25.72
N ASN A 434 3.30 -2.66 -24.57
CA ASN A 434 2.15 -2.72 -23.71
C ASN A 434 2.42 -1.99 -22.38
N ASP A 435 1.39 -1.77 -21.58
CA ASP A 435 1.52 -1.03 -20.31
C ASP A 435 2.50 -1.72 -19.35
N ALA A 436 2.56 -3.05 -19.37
CA ALA A 436 3.44 -3.86 -18.57
C ALA A 436 4.93 -3.65 -18.92
N GLY A 437 5.26 -3.76 -20.21
CA GLY A 437 6.61 -3.47 -20.70
C GLY A 437 7.01 -2.02 -20.48
N LEU A 438 6.06 -1.09 -20.63
CA LEU A 438 6.28 0.33 -20.37
C LEU A 438 6.52 0.60 -18.89
N TYR A 439 5.79 -0.08 -18.01
CA TYR A 439 6.00 0.00 -16.57
C TYR A 439 7.40 -0.50 -16.18
N LEU A 440 7.83 -1.65 -16.70
CA LEU A 440 9.20 -2.16 -16.49
C LEU A 440 10.26 -1.21 -17.05
N ALA A 441 10.04 -0.61 -18.22
CA ALA A 441 10.98 0.34 -18.81
C ALA A 441 11.16 1.59 -17.95
N LEU A 442 10.08 2.12 -17.35
CA LEU A 442 10.09 3.36 -16.57
C LEU A 442 10.39 3.13 -15.07
N ARG A 443 9.87 2.04 -14.51
CA ARG A 443 9.91 1.75 -13.07
C ARG A 443 10.69 0.50 -12.71
N GLY A 444 11.01 -0.36 -13.68
CA GLY A 444 11.75 -1.59 -13.46
C GLY A 444 13.03 -1.35 -12.66
N PHE A 445 13.39 -2.31 -11.82
CA PHE A 445 14.53 -2.21 -10.93
C PHE A 445 15.81 -2.68 -11.61
N PHE A 446 15.97 -3.99 -11.86
CA PHE A 446 16.99 -4.51 -12.75
C PHE A 446 16.43 -4.76 -14.15
N ALA A 447 17.27 -4.67 -15.18
CA ALA A 447 16.89 -5.10 -16.52
C ALA A 447 16.72 -6.63 -16.56
N PRO A 448 15.82 -7.18 -17.40
CA PRO A 448 15.60 -8.64 -17.48
C PRO A 448 16.87 -9.47 -17.70
N GLU A 449 17.82 -8.96 -18.48
CA GLU A 449 19.13 -9.61 -18.69
C GLU A 449 19.98 -9.67 -17.40
N GLN A 450 19.92 -8.62 -16.58
CA GLN A 450 20.63 -8.57 -15.31
C GLN A 450 19.99 -9.54 -14.30
N VAL A 451 18.64 -9.62 -14.29
CA VAL A 451 17.92 -10.59 -13.44
C VAL A 451 18.30 -12.01 -13.81
N ARG A 452 18.31 -12.35 -15.11
CA ARG A 452 18.76 -13.65 -15.59
C ARG A 452 20.19 -13.98 -15.14
N ALA A 453 21.11 -13.03 -15.28
CA ALA A 453 22.50 -13.22 -14.91
C ALA A 453 22.71 -13.31 -13.38
N LEU A 454 21.85 -12.67 -12.59
CA LEU A 454 21.87 -12.75 -11.13
C LEU A 454 21.34 -14.10 -10.62
N LEU A 455 20.23 -14.58 -11.19
CA LEU A 455 19.57 -15.82 -10.77
C LEU A 455 20.18 -17.08 -11.40
N ASP A 456 21.01 -16.91 -12.46
CA ASP A 456 21.57 -18.02 -13.25
C ASP A 456 20.48 -18.91 -13.89
N VAL A 457 19.35 -18.31 -14.30
CA VAL A 457 18.18 -18.99 -14.86
C VAL A 457 17.96 -18.64 -16.33
N HIS A 458 17.17 -19.45 -17.04
CA HIS A 458 16.80 -19.20 -18.43
C HIS A 458 15.93 -17.94 -18.59
N SER A 459 16.09 -17.23 -19.70
CA SER A 459 15.32 -16.00 -19.96
C SER A 459 13.79 -16.22 -20.02
N SER A 460 13.33 -17.45 -20.33
CA SER A 460 11.93 -17.84 -20.28
C SER A 460 11.32 -17.75 -18.88
N GLU A 461 12.05 -18.17 -17.85
CA GLU A 461 11.58 -18.15 -16.46
C GLU A 461 11.43 -16.71 -15.94
N VAL A 462 12.38 -15.82 -16.28
CA VAL A 462 12.28 -14.39 -15.94
C VAL A 462 11.11 -13.75 -16.68
N ARG A 463 10.86 -14.10 -17.94
CA ARG A 463 9.71 -13.61 -18.70
C ARG A 463 8.39 -14.11 -18.15
N GLN A 464 8.34 -15.39 -17.77
CA GLN A 464 7.16 -15.98 -17.15
C GLN A 464 6.83 -15.28 -15.84
N ALA A 465 7.82 -15.12 -14.95
CA ALA A 465 7.64 -14.40 -13.69
C ALA A 465 7.15 -12.96 -13.90
N ALA A 466 7.76 -12.22 -14.85
CA ALA A 466 7.29 -10.88 -15.21
C ALA A 466 5.88 -10.91 -15.79
N GLY A 467 5.57 -11.87 -16.68
CA GLY A 467 4.26 -12.05 -17.28
C GLY A 467 3.17 -12.31 -16.26
N GLU A 468 3.35 -13.28 -15.38
CA GLU A 468 2.37 -13.63 -14.32
C GLU A 468 2.00 -12.42 -13.45
N TYR A 469 3.00 -11.61 -13.05
CA TYR A 469 2.76 -10.42 -12.23
C TYR A 469 2.13 -9.26 -13.00
N LEU A 470 2.37 -9.15 -14.29
CA LEU A 470 1.88 -8.04 -15.11
C LEU A 470 0.56 -8.38 -15.80
N ASP A 471 0.33 -9.64 -16.13
CA ASP A 471 -0.95 -10.12 -16.68
C ASP A 471 -2.09 -10.03 -15.66
N ALA A 472 -1.79 -10.28 -14.38
CA ALA A 472 -2.73 -10.05 -13.28
C ALA A 472 -3.19 -8.58 -13.16
N LEU A 473 -2.51 -7.66 -13.86
CA LEU A 473 -2.73 -6.22 -13.80
C LEU A 473 -3.20 -5.63 -15.12
N ARG A 474 -3.56 -6.46 -16.12
CA ARG A 474 -3.96 -5.97 -17.46
C ARG A 474 -4.96 -4.83 -17.36
N PRO A 475 -4.60 -3.61 -17.73
CA PRO A 475 -5.56 -2.52 -17.83
C PRO A 475 -6.43 -2.71 -19.07
N ARG A 476 -7.68 -2.30 -18.94
CA ARG A 476 -8.64 -2.28 -20.07
C ARG A 476 -8.46 -1.06 -20.99
N SER A 477 -7.35 -0.33 -20.89
CA SER A 477 -7.09 0.94 -21.57
C SER A 477 -6.01 0.84 -22.64
N ALA A 478 -5.97 1.81 -23.55
CA ALA A 478 -4.96 1.88 -24.60
C ALA A 478 -3.53 2.04 -24.03
N PRO A 479 -2.49 1.43 -24.65
CA PRO A 479 -1.11 1.51 -24.19
C PRO A 479 -0.61 2.96 -24.05
N GLY A 480 0.13 3.23 -22.97
CA GLY A 480 0.72 4.55 -22.71
C GLY A 480 -0.26 5.58 -22.12
N SER A 481 -1.39 5.15 -21.61
CA SER A 481 -2.30 5.98 -20.82
C SER A 481 -1.69 6.29 -19.44
N SER A 482 -1.68 7.57 -19.05
CA SER A 482 -1.21 7.98 -17.71
C SER A 482 -2.08 7.39 -16.60
N GLU A 483 -3.36 7.13 -16.87
CA GLU A 483 -4.29 6.50 -15.95
C GLU A 483 -4.00 5.01 -15.75
N ALA A 484 -3.74 4.27 -16.84
CA ALA A 484 -3.33 2.87 -16.75
C ALA A 484 -2.03 2.73 -15.94
N PHE A 485 -1.08 3.62 -16.18
CA PHE A 485 0.17 3.65 -15.44
C PHE A 485 -0.04 3.96 -13.95
N ARG A 486 -0.93 4.91 -13.61
CA ARG A 486 -1.28 5.23 -12.23
C ARG A 486 -1.91 4.03 -11.52
N ARG A 487 -2.81 3.29 -12.18
CA ARG A 487 -3.36 2.04 -11.63
C ARG A 487 -2.26 1.00 -11.33
N LEU A 488 -1.26 0.88 -12.22
CA LEU A 488 -0.10 0.02 -11.98
C LEU A 488 0.75 0.50 -10.79
N GLU A 489 0.99 1.81 -10.66
CA GLU A 489 1.67 2.40 -9.51
C GLU A 489 0.95 2.07 -8.20
N MET A 490 -0.37 2.26 -8.15
CA MET A 490 -1.16 1.96 -6.95
C MET A 490 -1.13 0.48 -6.58
N ARG A 491 -1.17 -0.42 -7.58
CA ARG A 491 -1.19 -1.88 -7.34
C ARG A 491 0.19 -2.48 -7.09
N ARG A 492 1.26 -1.87 -7.58
CA ARG A 492 2.62 -2.38 -7.46
C ARG A 492 3.47 -1.57 -6.50
N TYR A 493 3.82 -0.36 -6.88
CA TYR A 493 4.73 0.43 -6.09
C TYR A 493 4.13 0.85 -4.74
N LEU A 494 2.91 1.38 -4.75
CA LEU A 494 2.23 1.76 -3.50
C LEU A 494 1.96 0.55 -2.62
N HIS A 495 1.28 -0.48 -3.16
CA HIS A 495 0.88 -1.64 -2.37
C HIS A 495 2.04 -2.56 -2.01
N ASP A 496 2.79 -3.06 -3.05
CA ASP A 496 3.79 -4.12 -2.84
C ASP A 496 5.06 -3.61 -2.15
N GLN A 497 5.28 -2.30 -2.12
CA GLN A 497 6.46 -1.68 -1.53
C GLN A 497 6.11 -0.66 -0.46
N LEU A 498 5.54 0.50 -0.82
CA LEU A 498 5.42 1.62 0.11
C LEU A 498 4.56 1.31 1.33
N LEU A 499 3.35 0.76 1.15
CA LEU A 499 2.44 0.46 2.26
C LEU A 499 2.96 -0.70 3.10
N ARG A 500 3.41 -1.79 2.45
CA ARG A 500 3.99 -2.93 3.14
C ARG A 500 5.20 -2.52 3.98
N ASP A 501 6.14 -1.81 3.39
CA ASP A 501 7.36 -1.40 4.07
C ASP A 501 7.06 -0.37 5.17
N THR A 502 6.08 0.53 4.95
CA THR A 502 5.64 1.46 5.97
C THR A 502 5.09 0.73 7.18
N ASP A 503 4.18 -0.22 7.00
CA ASP A 503 3.61 -0.99 8.10
C ASP A 503 4.68 -1.79 8.86
N VAL A 504 5.49 -2.59 8.14
CA VAL A 504 6.52 -3.45 8.76
C VAL A 504 7.54 -2.64 9.58
N PHE A 505 8.09 -1.58 9.01
CA PHE A 505 9.14 -0.80 9.66
C PHE A 505 8.61 0.16 10.73
N SER A 506 7.37 0.62 10.64
CA SER A 506 6.77 1.42 11.70
C SER A 506 6.34 0.56 12.88
N MET A 507 5.71 -0.58 12.60
CA MET A 507 5.31 -1.51 13.63
C MET A 507 6.49 -2.18 14.34
N ALA A 508 7.69 -2.21 13.74
CA ALA A 508 8.92 -2.59 14.44
C ALA A 508 9.21 -1.71 15.68
N HIS A 509 8.62 -0.52 15.73
CA HIS A 509 8.69 0.43 16.86
C HIS A 509 7.35 0.63 17.54
N SER A 510 6.34 -0.20 17.28
CA SER A 510 4.97 -0.04 17.76
C SER A 510 4.41 1.35 17.45
N ILE A 511 4.58 1.81 16.21
CA ILE A 511 4.05 3.07 15.68
C ILE A 511 3.04 2.74 14.59
N GLU A 512 1.79 3.19 14.78
CA GLU A 512 0.78 3.13 13.74
C GLU A 512 0.91 4.34 12.80
N VAL A 513 1.20 4.07 11.52
CA VAL A 513 1.22 5.11 10.49
C VAL A 513 -0.11 5.14 9.76
N ARG A 514 -0.79 6.29 9.80
CA ARG A 514 -2.05 6.57 9.12
C ARG A 514 -1.81 7.39 7.87
N VAL A 515 -2.59 7.12 6.82
CA VAL A 515 -2.37 7.66 5.47
C VAL A 515 -3.64 8.32 4.89
N PRO A 516 -4.01 9.54 5.34
CA PRO A 516 -5.29 10.18 4.99
C PRO A 516 -5.53 10.33 3.48
N TYR A 517 -4.49 10.47 2.69
CA TYR A 517 -4.62 10.56 1.22
C TYR A 517 -5.08 9.27 0.55
N LEU A 518 -5.02 8.16 1.28
CA LEU A 518 -5.50 6.86 0.83
C LEU A 518 -6.90 6.51 1.36
N ASP A 519 -7.63 7.48 1.91
CA ASP A 519 -9.06 7.32 2.12
C ASP A 519 -9.76 7.00 0.80
N HIS A 520 -10.52 5.90 0.73
CA HIS A 520 -11.06 5.40 -0.53
C HIS A 520 -12.06 6.35 -1.20
N ILE A 521 -12.78 7.16 -0.42
CA ILE A 521 -13.71 8.17 -0.94
C ILE A 521 -12.90 9.28 -1.63
N LEU A 522 -11.83 9.74 -0.96
CA LEU A 522 -10.92 10.75 -1.52
C LEU A 522 -10.23 10.24 -2.80
N VAL A 523 -9.75 8.99 -2.78
CA VAL A 523 -9.14 8.33 -3.95
C VAL A 523 -10.12 8.24 -5.12
N GLY A 524 -11.37 7.86 -4.86
CA GLY A 524 -12.43 7.80 -5.88
C GLY A 524 -12.72 9.17 -6.50
N GLN A 525 -12.87 10.21 -5.68
CA GLN A 525 -13.07 11.58 -6.16
C GLN A 525 -11.88 12.12 -6.96
N ALA A 526 -10.65 11.88 -6.49
CA ALA A 526 -9.45 12.31 -7.21
C ALA A 526 -9.34 11.63 -8.58
N ALA A 527 -9.68 10.34 -8.68
CA ALA A 527 -9.69 9.60 -9.93
C ALA A 527 -10.75 10.15 -10.91
N ALA A 528 -11.96 10.45 -10.44
CA ALA A 528 -13.04 11.03 -11.24
C ALA A 528 -12.66 12.42 -11.78
N GLN A 529 -12.05 13.29 -10.97
CA GLN A 529 -11.61 14.62 -11.41
C GLN A 529 -10.43 14.55 -12.39
N ALA A 530 -9.51 13.62 -12.19
CA ALA A 530 -8.37 13.43 -13.10
C ALA A 530 -8.80 13.00 -14.52
N SER A 531 -9.92 12.27 -14.65
CA SER A 531 -10.47 11.87 -15.95
C SER A 531 -11.17 13.00 -16.71
N THR A 532 -11.64 14.04 -16.01
CA THR A 532 -12.37 15.18 -16.59
C THR A 532 -11.49 16.41 -16.85
N SER A 533 -10.33 16.52 -16.19
CA SER A 533 -9.44 17.68 -16.36
C SER A 533 -8.66 17.57 -17.67
N ASP A 534 -8.93 18.50 -18.57
CA ASP A 534 -8.20 18.68 -19.84
C ASP A 534 -6.70 18.94 -19.54
N SER A 535 -5.81 18.27 -20.25
CA SER A 535 -4.35 18.30 -20.08
C SER A 535 -3.71 19.71 -20.26
N ARG A 536 -4.51 20.73 -20.57
CA ARG A 536 -4.07 22.11 -20.78
C ARG A 536 -3.90 22.92 -19.50
N SER A 537 -4.59 22.57 -18.41
CA SER A 537 -4.56 23.31 -17.14
C SER A 537 -3.25 23.12 -16.34
N THR A 538 -2.44 22.11 -16.64
CA THR A 538 -1.27 21.71 -15.83
C THR A 538 0.00 22.55 -16.07
N ARG A 539 -0.01 23.53 -16.99
CA ARG A 539 1.21 24.30 -17.31
C ARG A 539 1.58 25.39 -16.30
N THR A 540 0.62 25.91 -15.55
CA THR A 540 0.82 27.05 -14.63
C THR A 540 0.64 26.72 -13.14
N ALA A 541 0.05 25.59 -12.79
CA ALA A 541 -0.44 25.29 -11.44
C ALA A 541 0.60 24.63 -10.48
N GLY A 542 1.85 24.50 -10.85
CA GLY A 542 2.86 23.87 -9.97
C GLY A 542 2.71 22.34 -9.87
N ASN A 543 3.22 21.77 -8.77
CA ASN A 543 3.16 20.34 -8.49
C ASN A 543 1.86 20.02 -7.70
N LYS A 544 1.06 19.00 -8.14
CA LYS A 544 -0.18 18.56 -7.49
C LYS A 544 -1.26 19.66 -7.34
N PRO A 545 -1.76 20.25 -8.43
CA PRO A 545 -2.70 21.38 -8.36
C PRO A 545 -3.95 21.07 -7.53
N MET A 546 -4.53 19.87 -7.68
CA MET A 546 -5.72 19.46 -6.92
C MET A 546 -5.51 19.52 -5.40
N LEU A 547 -4.37 19.06 -4.90
CA LEU A 547 -4.04 19.09 -3.47
C LEU A 547 -3.75 20.53 -3.00
N THR A 548 -3.00 21.32 -3.80
CA THR A 548 -2.65 22.68 -3.44
C THR A 548 -3.86 23.63 -3.42
N GLU A 549 -4.78 23.47 -4.36
CA GLU A 549 -6.04 24.22 -4.40
C GLU A 549 -6.99 23.82 -3.26
N ALA A 550 -7.03 22.52 -2.91
CA ALA A 550 -7.85 22.04 -1.80
C ALA A 550 -7.35 22.52 -0.45
N ALA A 551 -6.04 22.49 -0.21
CA ALA A 551 -5.45 22.97 1.02
C ALA A 551 -5.48 24.51 1.13
N ALA A 552 -5.28 25.23 0.00
CA ALA A 552 -5.44 26.68 -0.22
C ALA A 552 -4.66 27.56 0.78
N GLU A 553 -3.40 27.18 1.10
CA GLU A 553 -2.50 27.93 1.97
C GLU A 553 -1.30 28.47 1.20
N PRO A 554 -0.82 29.70 1.48
CA PRO A 554 0.33 30.29 0.81
C PRO A 554 1.60 29.42 0.87
N ALA A 555 1.90 28.84 2.01
CA ALA A 555 3.06 27.96 2.18
C ALA A 555 3.00 26.72 1.27
N ILE A 556 1.82 26.19 1.02
CA ILE A 556 1.62 25.02 0.17
C ILE A 556 1.81 25.37 -1.29
N PHE A 557 1.30 26.53 -1.75
CA PHE A 557 1.57 27.04 -3.08
C PHE A 557 3.05 27.30 -3.32
N GLU A 558 3.78 27.80 -2.30
CA GLU A 558 5.22 27.99 -2.36
C GLU A 558 5.95 26.64 -2.45
N ALA A 559 5.59 25.67 -1.62
CA ALA A 559 6.14 24.31 -1.67
C ALA A 559 5.90 23.64 -3.04
N ALA A 560 4.74 23.86 -3.66
CA ALA A 560 4.38 23.31 -4.97
C ALA A 560 5.21 23.88 -6.13
N ARG A 561 5.75 25.10 -5.99
CA ARG A 561 6.63 25.74 -7.01
C ARG A 561 8.05 25.19 -6.97
N ARG A 562 8.46 24.56 -5.87
CA ARG A 562 9.79 23.98 -5.73
C ARG A 562 9.93 22.70 -6.58
N SER A 563 11.16 22.40 -6.98
CA SER A 563 11.44 21.12 -7.62
C SER A 563 11.19 19.99 -6.63
N LYS A 564 10.37 18.99 -7.04
CA LYS A 564 10.12 17.82 -6.20
C LYS A 564 11.41 17.12 -5.84
N ARG A 565 11.65 16.97 -4.53
CA ARG A 565 12.61 16.04 -3.95
C ARG A 565 11.81 14.90 -3.29
N GLY A 566 12.26 13.66 -3.46
CA GLY A 566 11.73 12.55 -2.68
C GLY A 566 12.36 12.60 -1.28
N PHE A 567 11.60 12.22 -0.25
CA PHE A 567 12.18 11.99 1.08
C PHE A 567 13.14 10.80 0.98
N SER A 568 14.41 11.09 0.88
CA SER A 568 15.47 10.09 0.72
C SER A 568 16.64 10.42 1.63
N PHE A 569 17.10 9.40 2.33
CA PHE A 569 18.32 9.46 3.12
C PHE A 569 19.55 9.51 2.21
N PRO A 570 20.70 9.98 2.71
CA PRO A 570 21.94 10.00 1.94
C PRO A 570 22.56 8.61 1.75
N PHE A 571 21.73 7.57 1.55
CA PHE A 571 22.14 6.17 1.44
C PHE A 571 23.26 5.95 0.42
N GLY A 572 23.19 6.63 -0.72
CA GLY A 572 24.23 6.50 -1.74
C GLY A 572 25.62 6.92 -1.24
N LYS A 573 25.70 7.91 -0.34
CA LYS A 573 26.96 8.31 0.31
C LYS A 573 27.35 7.33 1.41
N TRP A 574 26.43 7.02 2.30
CA TRP A 574 26.65 6.12 3.44
C TRP A 574 27.08 4.72 3.00
N MET A 575 26.44 4.17 1.98
CA MET A 575 26.81 2.87 1.43
C MET A 575 28.18 2.88 0.76
N ARG A 576 28.57 3.97 0.06
CA ARG A 576 29.92 4.06 -0.52
C ARG A 576 30.99 4.14 0.57
N SER A 577 30.74 4.89 1.63
CA SER A 577 31.68 4.97 2.77
C SER A 577 31.86 3.62 3.49
N ASN A 578 30.87 2.72 3.40
CA ASN A 578 30.87 1.38 4.03
C ASN A 578 30.82 0.25 2.98
N SER A 579 31.33 0.52 1.77
CA SER A 579 31.16 -0.40 0.60
C SER A 579 31.75 -1.79 0.84
N GLY A 580 32.88 -1.89 1.56
CA GLY A 580 33.55 -3.19 1.82
C GLY A 580 32.63 -4.15 2.59
N GLU A 581 32.12 -3.71 3.75
CA GLU A 581 31.25 -4.53 4.61
C GLU A 581 29.94 -4.93 3.90
N LEU A 582 29.29 -3.97 3.23
CA LEU A 582 28.04 -4.22 2.51
C LEU A 582 28.25 -5.14 1.30
N ARG A 583 29.44 -5.09 0.64
CA ARG A 583 29.82 -6.00 -0.44
C ARG A 583 29.99 -7.44 0.06
N GLU A 584 30.67 -7.60 1.18
CA GLU A 584 30.82 -8.93 1.82
C GLU A 584 29.46 -9.51 2.15
N MET A 585 28.57 -8.72 2.73
CA MET A 585 27.18 -9.11 2.99
C MET A 585 26.47 -9.55 1.71
N ALA A 586 26.57 -8.79 0.60
CA ALA A 586 25.96 -9.14 -0.68
C ALA A 586 26.49 -10.46 -1.24
N LEU A 587 27.77 -10.78 -1.00
CA LEU A 587 28.43 -12.00 -1.46
C LEU A 587 28.23 -13.22 -0.53
N ALA A 588 27.76 -13.01 0.70
CA ALA A 588 27.57 -14.08 1.69
C ALA A 588 26.40 -15.02 1.32
N GLY A 589 25.34 -14.51 0.67
CA GLY A 589 24.18 -15.31 0.28
C GLY A 589 24.45 -16.22 -0.94
N GLY A 590 23.91 -17.45 -0.90
CA GLY A 590 24.05 -18.43 -1.97
C GLY A 590 22.98 -18.34 -3.08
N CYS A 591 22.04 -17.38 -3.01
CA CYS A 591 20.88 -17.34 -3.89
C CYS A 591 21.15 -16.67 -5.26
N LEU A 592 22.22 -15.87 -5.36
CA LEU A 592 22.55 -15.10 -6.55
C LEU A 592 23.95 -15.41 -7.05
N ASN A 593 24.18 -15.23 -8.36
CA ASN A 593 25.47 -15.45 -8.99
C ASN A 593 26.53 -14.46 -8.49
N ARG A 594 27.50 -14.94 -7.72
CA ARG A 594 28.56 -14.14 -7.07
C ARG A 594 29.38 -13.30 -8.04
N ARG A 595 29.66 -13.84 -9.25
CA ARG A 595 30.43 -13.12 -10.29
C ARG A 595 29.64 -11.90 -10.81
N THR A 596 28.34 -12.07 -10.98
CA THR A 596 27.45 -10.98 -11.40
C THR A 596 27.29 -9.94 -10.30
N ILE A 597 27.14 -10.33 -9.05
CA ILE A 597 27.14 -9.41 -7.87
C ILE A 597 28.43 -8.58 -7.90
N GLY A 598 29.60 -9.22 -8.00
CA GLY A 598 30.90 -8.51 -8.02
C GLY A 598 31.01 -7.47 -9.14
N LYS A 599 30.51 -7.78 -10.36
CA LYS A 599 30.47 -6.83 -11.47
C LYS A 599 29.55 -5.63 -11.16
N LEU A 600 28.35 -5.88 -10.67
CA LEU A 600 27.39 -4.82 -10.34
C LEU A 600 27.90 -3.96 -9.18
N TRP A 601 28.55 -4.56 -8.20
CA TRP A 601 29.13 -3.81 -7.08
C TRP A 601 30.27 -2.90 -7.53
N ASN A 602 31.13 -3.35 -8.43
CA ASN A 602 32.17 -2.50 -9.02
C ASN A 602 31.56 -1.31 -9.80
N GLU A 603 30.39 -1.48 -10.45
CA GLU A 603 29.68 -0.36 -11.06
C GLU A 603 29.09 0.60 -10.03
N PHE A 604 28.65 0.10 -8.87
CA PHE A 604 28.22 0.94 -7.74
C PHE A 604 29.38 1.79 -7.19
N ASP A 605 30.55 1.21 -6.96
CA ASP A 605 31.73 1.91 -6.45
C ASP A 605 32.19 3.02 -7.43
N ARG A 606 32.03 2.78 -8.74
CA ARG A 606 32.30 3.77 -9.80
C ARG A 606 31.19 4.82 -10.00
N GLY A 607 30.11 4.78 -9.17
CA GLY A 607 28.99 5.70 -9.27
C GLY A 607 28.07 5.46 -10.47
N ARG A 608 28.16 4.32 -11.17
CA ARG A 608 27.37 3.98 -12.36
C ARG A 608 26.14 3.13 -12.06
N LEU A 609 26.10 2.43 -10.92
CA LEU A 609 24.94 1.71 -10.41
C LEU A 609 24.26 2.55 -9.30
N HIS A 610 22.91 2.66 -9.34
CA HIS A 610 22.15 3.33 -8.30
C HIS A 610 22.26 2.56 -6.97
N TRP A 611 22.39 3.27 -5.86
CA TRP A 611 22.61 2.71 -4.53
C TRP A 611 21.54 1.67 -4.13
N SER A 612 20.28 1.88 -4.50
CA SER A 612 19.18 0.98 -4.12
C SER A 612 19.37 -0.45 -4.67
N ARG A 613 20.03 -0.60 -5.82
CA ARG A 613 20.33 -1.91 -6.38
C ARG A 613 21.46 -2.61 -5.61
N ALA A 614 22.51 -1.89 -5.25
CA ALA A 614 23.55 -2.42 -4.37
C ALA A 614 22.97 -2.82 -3.01
N TRP A 615 22.07 -2.00 -2.46
CA TRP A 615 21.31 -2.29 -1.25
C TRP A 615 20.52 -3.60 -1.36
N MET A 616 19.75 -3.78 -2.44
CA MET A 616 19.00 -5.01 -2.69
C MET A 616 19.91 -6.25 -2.71
N LEU A 617 21.09 -6.17 -3.35
CA LEU A 617 22.04 -7.27 -3.36
C LEU A 617 22.53 -7.59 -1.94
N ALA A 618 22.79 -6.57 -1.11
CA ALA A 618 23.18 -6.74 0.29
C ALA A 618 22.04 -7.36 1.12
N VAL A 619 20.80 -6.91 0.96
CA VAL A 619 19.62 -7.48 1.62
C VAL A 619 19.43 -8.96 1.29
N ILE A 620 19.48 -9.35 0.02
CA ILE A 620 19.36 -10.75 -0.40
C ILE A 620 20.54 -11.57 0.13
N GLY A 621 21.75 -11.01 0.11
CA GLY A 621 22.96 -11.63 0.62
C GLY A 621 22.91 -11.88 2.13
N ALA A 622 22.27 -10.98 2.88
CA ALA A 622 22.01 -11.15 4.32
C ALA A 622 20.95 -12.24 4.65
N GLY A 623 20.46 -12.96 3.64
CA GLY A 623 19.54 -14.07 3.84
C GLY A 623 18.06 -13.73 3.75
N LYS A 624 17.73 -12.50 3.37
CA LYS A 624 16.35 -12.05 3.17
C LYS A 624 15.78 -12.43 1.80
#